data_6f3c351c437120853ec10cd0890ae996
#
_entry.id   6f3c351c437120853ec10cd0890ae996
#
_cell.length_a   1.000
_cell.length_b   1.000
_cell.length_c   1.000
_cell.angle_alpha   90.00
_cell.angle_beta   90.00
_cell.angle_gamma   90.00
#
_symmetry.space_group_name_H-M   'P 1'
#
loop_
_entity.id
_entity.type
_entity.pdbx_description
1 polymer ?
#
loop_
_entity_poly.entity_id
_entity_poly.type
_entity_poly.pdbx_seq_one_letter_code
_entity_poly.pdbx_strand_id
1 'polypeptide(L)'
;MALPVLSTYRLQLRGESSGFAFTFTDAENLLDYLDDLGVTHLYLSPITTAVRGSSHGYDVTDPTTISPELGGPEGLARLSAAARARGMGLIVDIVPNHVGVDKPEQNAWWWDVLRHGRASPHAAFFDIDWDLDEDGRIVLPILGSDDDVADLKVDADVLRLGDLALPIAPGTGEGTGAQVHDRRPRLQPRI
;
A
#
# COMPACT_ATOMS: atom_id res chain seq x y z
N MET A 1 -16.42 -29.71 -3.51
CA MET A 1 -17.63 -28.84 -3.43
C MET A 1 -17.26 -27.60 -2.64
N ALA A 2 -17.69 -26.40 -3.10
CA ALA A 2 -17.50 -25.19 -2.30
C ALA A 2 -18.39 -25.26 -1.04
N LEU A 3 -17.87 -24.79 0.09
CA LEU A 3 -18.63 -24.70 1.33
C LEU A 3 -19.69 -23.59 1.19
N PRO A 4 -20.94 -23.82 1.61
CA PRO A 4 -21.95 -22.75 1.59
C PRO A 4 -21.61 -21.68 2.64
N VAL A 5 -21.69 -20.41 2.24
CA VAL A 5 -21.51 -19.28 3.17
C VAL A 5 -22.83 -19.08 3.93
N LEU A 6 -22.87 -19.47 5.21
CA LEU A 6 -24.04 -19.32 6.06
C LEU A 6 -23.87 -18.19 7.08
N SER A 7 -22.65 -18.06 7.62
CA SER A 7 -22.28 -17.02 8.59
C SER A 7 -20.83 -16.59 8.35
N THR A 8 -20.52 -15.33 8.60
CA THR A 8 -19.17 -14.80 8.51
C THR A 8 -18.80 -14.09 9.81
N TYR A 9 -17.54 -14.17 10.19
CA TYR A 9 -16.98 -13.40 11.27
C TYR A 9 -15.82 -12.56 10.75
N ARG A 10 -15.93 -11.21 10.85
CA ARG A 10 -14.88 -10.32 10.38
C ARG A 10 -13.74 -10.27 11.39
N LEU A 11 -12.52 -10.53 10.89
CA LEU A 11 -11.27 -10.35 11.63
C LEU A 11 -10.52 -9.17 11.04
N GLN A 12 -10.31 -8.13 11.85
CA GLN A 12 -9.45 -7.02 11.53
C GLN A 12 -8.00 -7.42 11.81
N LEU A 13 -7.28 -7.78 10.74
CA LEU A 13 -5.84 -8.01 10.80
C LEU A 13 -5.12 -6.68 10.96
N ARG A 14 -3.94 -6.69 11.57
CA ARG A 14 -3.08 -5.52 11.85
C ARG A 14 -3.59 -4.56 12.93
N GLY A 15 -4.87 -4.54 13.27
CA GLY A 15 -5.44 -3.60 14.26
C GLY A 15 -4.69 -3.64 15.59
N GLU A 16 -4.27 -2.49 16.09
CA GLU A 16 -3.69 -2.32 17.41
C GLU A 16 -4.79 -2.01 18.43
N SER A 17 -5.36 -3.00 19.07
CA SER A 17 -6.25 -2.76 20.22
C SER A 17 -5.52 -2.75 21.57
N SER A 18 -4.26 -3.21 21.60
CA SER A 18 -3.48 -3.36 22.84
C SER A 18 -1.97 -3.26 22.64
N GLY A 19 -1.51 -2.60 21.55
CA GLY A 19 -0.09 -2.52 21.20
C GLY A 19 0.46 -3.76 20.50
N PHE A 20 -0.39 -4.71 20.10
CA PHE A 20 -0.02 -5.91 19.35
C PHE A 20 -0.78 -5.98 18.03
N ALA A 21 -0.03 -6.21 16.94
CA ALA A 21 -0.64 -6.47 15.64
C ALA A 21 -1.35 -7.83 15.65
N PHE A 22 -2.60 -7.88 15.17
CA PHE A 22 -3.35 -9.11 15.01
C PHE A 22 -2.98 -9.78 13.68
N THR A 23 -2.44 -10.97 13.74
CA THR A 23 -1.84 -11.70 12.62
C THR A 23 -2.64 -12.95 12.22
N PHE A 24 -2.17 -13.67 11.19
CA PHE A 24 -2.74 -14.99 10.84
C PHE A 24 -2.62 -16.01 11.97
N THR A 25 -1.56 -15.94 12.79
CA THR A 25 -1.40 -16.82 13.95
C THR A 25 -2.46 -16.53 15.01
N ASP A 26 -2.77 -15.28 15.25
CA ASP A 26 -3.82 -14.90 16.21
C ASP A 26 -5.20 -15.32 15.70
N ALA A 27 -5.45 -15.19 14.39
CA ALA A 27 -6.67 -15.69 13.77
C ALA A 27 -6.79 -17.22 13.87
N GLU A 28 -5.67 -17.95 13.69
CA GLU A 28 -5.62 -19.41 13.87
C GLU A 28 -5.98 -19.83 15.29
N ASN A 29 -5.51 -19.09 16.31
CA ASN A 29 -5.79 -19.35 17.71
C ASN A 29 -7.26 -19.13 18.09
N LEU A 30 -8.04 -18.41 17.27
CA LEU A 30 -9.47 -18.18 17.51
C LEU A 30 -10.38 -19.22 16.85
N LEU A 31 -9.86 -20.14 16.05
CA LEU A 31 -10.68 -21.03 15.22
C LEU A 31 -11.61 -21.92 16.04
N ASP A 32 -11.16 -22.47 17.18
CA ASP A 32 -12.00 -23.33 18.02
C ASP A 32 -13.19 -22.55 18.59
N TYR A 33 -12.96 -21.31 19.05
CA TYR A 33 -14.04 -20.44 19.54
C TYR A 33 -15.03 -20.11 18.42
N LEU A 34 -14.55 -19.81 17.20
CA LEU A 34 -15.40 -19.44 16.07
C LEU A 34 -16.18 -20.65 15.51
N ASP A 35 -15.62 -21.85 15.60
CA ASP A 35 -16.29 -23.11 15.26
C ASP A 35 -17.42 -23.38 16.24
N ASP A 36 -17.15 -23.28 17.54
CA ASP A 36 -18.17 -23.41 18.60
C ASP A 36 -19.30 -22.38 18.47
N LEU A 37 -18.98 -21.19 17.97
CA LEU A 37 -19.95 -20.12 17.67
C LEU A 37 -20.80 -20.42 16.41
N GLY A 38 -20.41 -21.40 15.58
CA GLY A 38 -21.11 -21.78 14.35
C GLY A 38 -20.77 -20.88 13.17
N VAL A 39 -19.58 -20.26 13.17
CA VAL A 39 -19.08 -19.46 12.04
C VAL A 39 -18.65 -20.40 10.91
N THR A 40 -19.15 -20.14 9.70
CA THR A 40 -18.77 -20.96 8.53
C THR A 40 -17.61 -20.37 7.73
N HIS A 41 -17.38 -19.04 7.80
CA HIS A 41 -16.32 -18.38 7.07
C HIS A 41 -15.71 -17.23 7.88
N LEU A 42 -14.38 -17.17 7.86
CA LEU A 42 -13.65 -15.98 8.32
C LEU A 42 -13.67 -14.94 7.21
N TYR A 43 -14.00 -13.69 7.54
CA TYR A 43 -13.87 -12.55 6.65
C TYR A 43 -12.65 -11.74 7.09
N LEU A 44 -11.55 -11.87 6.35
CA LEU A 44 -10.28 -11.23 6.67
C LEU A 44 -10.22 -9.83 6.05
N SER A 45 -9.77 -8.82 6.81
CA SER A 45 -9.35 -7.53 6.23
C SER A 45 -8.19 -7.72 5.25
N PRO A 46 -7.78 -6.70 4.45
CA PRO A 46 -6.80 -6.89 3.38
C PRO A 46 -5.50 -7.56 3.85
N ILE A 47 -5.10 -8.61 3.12
CA ILE A 47 -3.97 -9.47 3.48
C ILE A 47 -2.70 -9.17 2.67
N THR A 48 -2.80 -8.35 1.63
CA THR A 48 -1.66 -8.01 0.76
C THR A 48 -0.70 -7.04 1.43
N THR A 49 0.51 -6.91 0.87
CA THR A 49 1.52 -6.00 1.40
C THR A 49 1.03 -4.56 1.32
N ALA A 50 1.01 -3.88 2.45
CA ALA A 50 0.58 -2.50 2.62
C ALA A 50 1.72 -1.64 3.16
N VAL A 51 1.50 -0.35 3.35
CA VAL A 51 2.46 0.55 4.00
C VAL A 51 2.89 -0.07 5.34
N ARG A 52 4.19 -0.06 5.61
CA ARG A 52 4.75 -0.63 6.84
C ARG A 52 4.12 0.01 8.07
N GLY A 53 3.64 -0.83 8.99
CA GLY A 53 2.96 -0.39 10.20
C GLY A 53 1.51 0.06 9.97
N SER A 54 0.92 -0.19 8.79
CA SER A 54 -0.49 0.07 8.52
C SER A 54 -1.38 -0.68 9.51
N SER A 55 -2.28 0.02 10.18
CA SER A 55 -3.22 -0.57 11.14
C SER A 55 -4.45 -1.21 10.48
N HIS A 56 -4.66 -1.00 9.17
CA HIS A 56 -5.86 -1.43 8.45
C HIS A 56 -5.59 -2.22 7.16
N GLY A 57 -4.46 -2.02 6.48
CA GLY A 57 -4.06 -2.74 5.26
C GLY A 57 -4.72 -2.29 3.95
N TYR A 58 -5.49 -1.19 3.96
CA TYR A 58 -6.12 -0.66 2.74
C TYR A 58 -5.18 0.20 1.89
N ASP A 59 -4.06 0.65 2.45
CA ASP A 59 -2.97 1.38 1.80
C ASP A 59 -1.95 0.42 1.16
N VAL A 60 -2.46 -0.45 0.28
CA VAL A 60 -1.69 -1.51 -0.37
C VAL A 60 -0.54 -0.93 -1.18
N THR A 61 0.68 -1.42 -0.96
CA THR A 61 1.88 -1.04 -1.72
C THR A 61 2.34 -2.10 -2.70
N ASP A 62 1.96 -3.37 -2.46
CA ASP A 62 2.19 -4.47 -3.39
C ASP A 62 1.02 -5.47 -3.34
N PRO A 63 0.10 -5.44 -4.32
CA PRO A 63 -1.05 -6.35 -4.36
C PRO A 63 -0.68 -7.78 -4.78
N THR A 64 0.57 -8.03 -5.20
CA THR A 64 1.01 -9.35 -5.69
C THR A 64 1.55 -10.24 -4.59
N THR A 65 1.79 -9.70 -3.40
CA THR A 65 2.38 -10.42 -2.27
C THR A 65 1.50 -10.40 -1.03
N ILE A 66 1.57 -11.49 -0.25
CA ILE A 66 0.94 -11.56 1.08
C ILE A 66 1.86 -10.86 2.09
N SER A 67 1.27 -9.99 2.91
CA SER A 67 2.01 -9.18 3.87
C SER A 67 2.88 -10.02 4.81
N PRO A 68 4.21 -9.75 4.85
CA PRO A 68 5.10 -10.39 5.82
C PRO A 68 4.76 -10.01 7.27
N GLU A 69 4.19 -8.82 7.52
CA GLU A 69 3.75 -8.38 8.85
C GLU A 69 2.60 -9.21 9.40
N LEU A 70 1.82 -9.88 8.54
CA LEU A 70 0.76 -10.80 8.93
C LEU A 70 1.22 -12.25 9.08
N GLY A 71 2.47 -12.55 8.71
CA GLY A 71 3.03 -13.91 8.71
C GLY A 71 3.25 -14.48 7.31
N GLY A 72 3.11 -13.66 6.25
CA GLY A 72 3.40 -14.02 4.87
C GLY A 72 2.52 -15.15 4.30
N PRO A 73 2.91 -15.70 3.14
CA PRO A 73 2.17 -16.77 2.48
C PRO A 73 2.11 -18.05 3.31
N GLU A 74 3.15 -18.35 4.10
CA GLU A 74 3.19 -19.52 4.99
C GLU A 74 2.17 -19.38 6.14
N GLY A 75 2.03 -18.19 6.73
CA GLY A 75 1.04 -17.91 7.75
C GLY A 75 -0.39 -18.06 7.21
N LEU A 76 -0.66 -17.51 6.03
CA LEU A 76 -1.95 -17.69 5.36
C LEU A 76 -2.25 -19.16 5.05
N ALA A 77 -1.25 -19.92 4.59
CA ALA A 77 -1.41 -21.34 4.28
C ALA A 77 -1.77 -22.16 5.53
N ARG A 78 -1.11 -21.89 6.69
CA ARG A 78 -1.44 -22.55 7.96
C ARG A 78 -2.86 -22.21 8.39
N LEU A 79 -3.23 -20.92 8.43
CA LEU A 79 -4.59 -20.50 8.78
C LEU A 79 -5.63 -21.16 7.87
N SER A 80 -5.39 -21.18 6.55
CA SER A 80 -6.30 -21.81 5.58
C SER A 80 -6.46 -23.32 5.82
N ALA A 81 -5.36 -24.01 6.11
CA ALA A 81 -5.41 -25.45 6.40
C ALA A 81 -6.17 -25.72 7.72
N ALA A 82 -5.91 -24.96 8.77
CA ALA A 82 -6.55 -25.10 10.07
C ALA A 82 -8.06 -24.78 10.01
N ALA A 83 -8.45 -23.73 9.28
CA ALA A 83 -9.86 -23.38 9.04
C ALA A 83 -10.58 -24.50 8.26
N ARG A 84 -9.95 -25.01 7.20
CA ARG A 84 -10.51 -26.09 6.38
C ARG A 84 -10.71 -27.39 7.18
N ALA A 85 -9.80 -27.70 8.10
CA ALA A 85 -9.92 -28.89 8.96
C ALA A 85 -11.17 -28.84 9.87
N ARG A 86 -11.71 -27.63 10.13
CA ARG A 86 -12.96 -27.36 10.87
C ARG A 86 -14.17 -27.13 9.96
N GLY A 87 -14.02 -27.34 8.65
CA GLY A 87 -15.09 -27.07 7.68
C GLY A 87 -15.36 -25.59 7.45
N MET A 88 -14.44 -24.71 7.85
CA MET A 88 -14.55 -23.26 7.67
C MET A 88 -13.84 -22.81 6.37
N GLY A 89 -14.40 -21.76 5.72
CA GLY A 89 -13.79 -21.11 4.59
C GLY A 89 -13.17 -19.74 4.92
N LEU A 90 -12.43 -19.18 3.96
CA LEU A 90 -11.89 -17.83 4.06
C LEU A 90 -12.52 -16.93 2.98
N ILE A 91 -12.90 -15.73 3.36
CA ILE A 91 -13.28 -14.61 2.50
C ILE A 91 -12.24 -13.53 2.75
N VAL A 92 -11.64 -13.01 1.69
CA VAL A 92 -10.59 -12.00 1.78
C VAL A 92 -11.11 -10.69 1.23
N ASP A 93 -10.95 -9.61 2.01
CA ASP A 93 -11.16 -8.25 1.54
C ASP A 93 -10.05 -7.86 0.57
N ILE A 94 -10.42 -7.26 -0.55
CA ILE A 94 -9.46 -6.84 -1.58
C ILE A 94 -9.61 -5.34 -1.87
N VAL A 95 -8.52 -4.72 -2.32
CA VAL A 95 -8.46 -3.29 -2.66
C VAL A 95 -8.08 -3.14 -4.13
N PRO A 96 -9.06 -3.25 -5.07
CA PRO A 96 -8.77 -3.27 -6.50
C PRO A 96 -8.70 -1.89 -7.14
N ASN A 97 -9.12 -0.83 -6.46
CA ASN A 97 -9.38 0.50 -7.02
C ASN A 97 -8.32 1.55 -6.68
N HIS A 98 -7.38 1.25 -5.78
CA HIS A 98 -6.29 2.16 -5.44
C HIS A 98 -5.12 1.40 -4.80
N VAL A 99 -3.97 2.09 -4.70
CA VAL A 99 -2.78 1.66 -3.96
C VAL A 99 -2.29 2.80 -3.07
N GLY A 100 -1.51 2.47 -2.04
CA GLY A 100 -0.86 3.45 -1.18
C GLY A 100 0.24 4.20 -1.93
N VAL A 101 0.20 5.53 -1.90
CA VAL A 101 1.17 6.42 -2.55
C VAL A 101 1.79 7.43 -1.58
N ASP A 102 1.34 7.48 -0.34
CA ASP A 102 1.82 8.43 0.69
C ASP A 102 3.28 8.17 1.11
N LYS A 103 3.76 6.95 0.94
CA LYS A 103 5.15 6.51 1.13
C LYS A 103 5.67 5.92 -0.18
N PRO A 104 6.02 6.76 -1.17
CA PRO A 104 6.36 6.30 -2.51
C PRO A 104 7.47 5.26 -2.54
N GLU A 105 8.43 5.36 -1.61
CA GLU A 105 9.55 4.43 -1.47
C GLU A 105 9.13 3.00 -1.06
N GLN A 106 7.91 2.82 -0.60
CA GLN A 106 7.35 1.50 -0.25
C GLN A 106 6.51 0.88 -1.38
N ASN A 107 6.15 1.66 -2.41
CA ASN A 107 5.42 1.19 -3.58
C ASN A 107 6.35 1.21 -4.81
N ALA A 108 6.93 0.06 -5.13
CA ALA A 108 7.91 -0.06 -6.21
C ALA A 108 7.37 0.36 -7.57
N TRP A 109 6.07 0.13 -7.85
CA TRP A 109 5.43 0.53 -9.10
C TRP A 109 5.28 2.05 -9.19
N TRP A 110 4.80 2.67 -8.10
CA TRP A 110 4.65 4.12 -8.03
C TRP A 110 6.01 4.82 -8.05
N TRP A 111 7.00 4.29 -7.33
CA TRP A 111 8.37 4.79 -7.34
C TRP A 111 8.96 4.80 -8.75
N ASP A 112 8.77 3.72 -9.50
CA ASP A 112 9.25 3.61 -10.88
C ASP A 112 8.54 4.60 -11.81
N VAL A 113 7.23 4.78 -11.67
CA VAL A 113 6.45 5.76 -12.44
C VAL A 113 6.90 7.18 -12.14
N LEU A 114 7.11 7.53 -10.87
CA LEU A 114 7.65 8.84 -10.49
C LEU A 114 9.03 9.08 -11.09
N ARG A 115 9.86 8.04 -11.17
CA ARG A 115 11.23 8.12 -11.68
C ARG A 115 11.30 8.23 -13.21
N HIS A 116 10.46 7.50 -13.94
CA HIS A 116 10.57 7.32 -15.39
C HIS A 116 9.40 7.94 -16.17
N GLY A 117 8.35 8.39 -15.49
CA GLY A 117 7.17 8.98 -16.11
C GLY A 117 6.47 8.02 -17.08
N ARG A 118 6.05 8.50 -18.24
CA ARG A 118 5.37 7.69 -19.28
C ARG A 118 6.21 6.49 -19.77
N ALA A 119 7.52 6.51 -19.59
CA ALA A 119 8.41 5.41 -20.02
C ALA A 119 8.42 4.23 -19.01
N SER A 120 7.82 4.38 -17.83
CA SER A 120 7.70 3.30 -16.86
C SER A 120 6.81 2.19 -17.41
N PRO A 121 7.19 0.89 -17.28
CA PRO A 121 6.31 -0.23 -17.61
C PRO A 121 5.05 -0.28 -16.72
N HIS A 122 5.06 0.42 -15.61
CA HIS A 122 3.95 0.50 -14.65
C HIS A 122 3.06 1.72 -14.87
N ALA A 123 3.37 2.61 -15.83
CA ALA A 123 2.61 3.84 -16.05
C ALA A 123 1.11 3.59 -16.30
N ALA A 124 0.77 2.49 -16.99
CA ALA A 124 -0.61 2.11 -17.28
C ALA A 124 -1.38 1.56 -16.06
N PHE A 125 -0.72 1.33 -14.92
CA PHE A 125 -1.38 0.87 -13.68
C PHE A 125 -2.01 2.02 -12.89
N PHE A 126 -1.67 3.26 -13.25
CA PHE A 126 -2.12 4.47 -12.57
C PHE A 126 -2.92 5.35 -13.53
N ASP A 127 -4.03 5.89 -13.03
CA ASP A 127 -4.85 6.85 -13.76
C ASP A 127 -4.22 8.25 -13.66
N ILE A 128 -3.24 8.52 -14.53
CA ILE A 128 -2.49 9.77 -14.56
C ILE A 128 -2.94 10.61 -15.74
N ASP A 129 -3.40 11.81 -15.47
CA ASP A 129 -3.61 12.83 -16.51
C ASP A 129 -2.26 13.43 -16.94
N TRP A 130 -1.71 12.86 -18.01
CA TRP A 130 -0.43 13.28 -18.55
C TRP A 130 -0.48 14.61 -19.32
N ASP A 131 -1.64 15.10 -19.62
CA ASP A 131 -1.84 16.32 -20.38
C ASP A 131 -2.15 17.51 -19.44
N LEU A 132 -2.22 17.26 -18.14
CA LEU A 132 -2.41 18.29 -17.11
C LEU A 132 -1.23 19.29 -17.04
N ASP A 133 -0.03 18.83 -17.38
CA ASP A 133 1.19 19.65 -17.46
C ASP A 133 1.73 19.66 -18.89
N GLU A 134 2.06 20.85 -19.43
CA GLU A 134 2.50 21.03 -20.83
C GLU A 134 3.76 20.21 -21.18
N ASP A 135 4.63 19.95 -20.18
CA ASP A 135 5.83 19.13 -20.34
C ASP A 135 5.57 17.62 -20.08
N GLY A 136 4.31 17.23 -19.83
CA GLY A 136 3.90 15.86 -19.53
C GLY A 136 4.45 15.35 -18.20
N ARG A 137 4.68 16.25 -17.22
CA ARG A 137 5.11 15.89 -15.87
C ARG A 137 3.93 15.40 -15.04
N ILE A 138 4.23 14.52 -14.09
CA ILE A 138 3.23 14.10 -13.10
C ILE A 138 3.01 15.26 -12.13
N VAL A 139 1.76 15.70 -12.00
CA VAL A 139 1.37 16.75 -11.06
C VAL A 139 0.93 16.11 -9.75
N LEU A 140 1.58 16.48 -8.65
CA LEU A 140 1.27 15.97 -7.30
C LEU A 140 0.81 17.14 -6.42
N PRO A 141 -0.48 17.22 -6.04
CA PRO A 141 -1.02 18.29 -5.18
C PRO A 141 -0.73 17.99 -3.70
N ILE A 142 0.53 18.03 -3.29
CA ILE A 142 0.99 17.60 -1.97
C ILE A 142 1.64 18.72 -1.12
N LEU A 143 1.90 19.88 -1.70
CA LEU A 143 2.42 21.02 -0.96
C LEU A 143 1.33 21.64 -0.06
N GLY A 144 1.71 22.20 1.06
CA GLY A 144 0.84 23.03 1.88
C GLY A 144 0.68 24.43 1.28
N SER A 145 1.75 24.95 0.69
CA SER A 145 1.80 26.24 -0.01
C SER A 145 2.89 26.23 -1.09
N ASP A 146 2.91 27.24 -1.96
CA ASP A 146 3.98 27.41 -2.97
C ASP A 146 5.35 27.67 -2.30
N ASP A 147 5.36 28.23 -1.10
CA ASP A 147 6.60 28.52 -0.37
C ASP A 147 7.33 27.24 0.09
N ASP A 148 6.61 26.11 0.22
CA ASP A 148 7.18 24.81 0.63
C ASP A 148 8.20 24.28 -0.39
N VAL A 149 8.21 24.78 -1.61
CA VAL A 149 9.23 24.44 -2.62
C VAL A 149 10.63 24.82 -2.14
N ALA A 150 10.76 25.85 -1.30
CA ALA A 150 12.04 26.26 -0.72
C ALA A 150 12.60 25.23 0.29
N ASP A 151 11.75 24.40 0.88
CA ASP A 151 12.14 23.38 1.84
C ASP A 151 12.57 22.05 1.18
N LEU A 152 12.43 21.94 -0.14
CA LEU A 152 12.86 20.78 -0.90
C LEU A 152 14.39 20.61 -0.84
N LYS A 153 14.82 19.39 -0.53
CA LYS A 153 16.24 19.02 -0.44
C LYS A 153 16.55 17.87 -1.39
N VAL A 154 17.68 17.97 -2.05
CA VAL A 154 18.25 16.86 -2.83
C VAL A 154 19.14 16.04 -1.93
N ASP A 155 18.87 14.75 -1.81
CA ASP A 155 19.65 13.77 -1.06
C ASP A 155 19.96 12.59 -1.98
N ALA A 156 21.16 12.58 -2.54
CA ALA A 156 21.58 11.67 -3.61
C ALA A 156 20.62 11.72 -4.83
N ASP A 157 19.87 10.64 -5.07
CA ASP A 157 18.88 10.52 -6.16
C ASP A 157 17.43 10.63 -5.67
N VAL A 158 17.23 11.29 -4.52
CA VAL A 158 15.92 11.50 -3.88
C VAL A 158 15.68 12.98 -3.62
N LEU A 159 14.50 13.46 -3.97
CA LEU A 159 13.97 14.75 -3.57
C LEU A 159 13.14 14.59 -2.30
N ARG A 160 13.47 15.32 -1.24
CA ARG A 160 12.81 15.23 0.06
C ARG A 160 12.06 16.50 0.41
N LEU A 161 10.86 16.28 0.98
CA LEU A 161 10.07 17.32 1.65
C LEU A 161 9.60 16.75 3.00
N GLY A 162 10.24 17.13 4.11
CA GLY A 162 10.02 16.47 5.39
C GLY A 162 10.29 14.96 5.29
N ASP A 163 9.29 14.16 5.66
CA ASP A 163 9.35 12.69 5.57
C ASP A 163 9.03 12.13 4.19
N LEU A 164 8.54 12.95 3.28
CA LEU A 164 8.25 12.53 1.92
C LEU A 164 9.55 12.36 1.12
N ALA A 165 9.68 11.22 0.44
CA ALA A 165 10.77 10.90 -0.45
C ALA A 165 10.24 10.65 -1.87
N LEU A 166 10.78 11.36 -2.86
CA LEU A 166 10.43 11.22 -4.27
C LEU A 166 11.68 10.89 -5.08
N PRO A 167 11.64 9.95 -6.02
CA PRO A 167 12.80 9.62 -6.82
C PRO A 167 13.10 10.74 -7.81
N ILE A 168 14.37 11.03 -8.01
CA ILE A 168 14.85 11.95 -9.04
C ILE A 168 15.01 11.18 -10.35
N ALA A 169 14.49 11.73 -11.43
CA ALA A 169 14.67 11.14 -12.76
C ALA A 169 16.16 11.14 -13.14
N PRO A 170 16.67 10.09 -13.83
CA PRO A 170 18.07 10.01 -14.23
C PRO A 170 18.53 11.25 -15.00
N GLY A 171 19.69 11.80 -14.59
CA GLY A 171 20.29 12.98 -15.23
C GLY A 171 19.65 14.33 -14.88
N THR A 172 18.70 14.39 -13.92
CA THR A 172 18.03 15.64 -13.53
C THR A 172 18.30 16.08 -12.10
N GLY A 173 19.18 15.39 -11.38
CA GLY A 173 19.44 15.62 -9.95
C GLY A 173 20.43 16.74 -9.62
N GLU A 174 20.98 17.44 -10.62
CA GLU A 174 21.91 18.54 -10.38
C GLU A 174 21.18 19.85 -10.02
N GLY A 175 21.61 20.49 -8.94
CA GLY A 175 21.10 21.78 -8.48
C GLY A 175 20.42 21.74 -7.11
N THR A 176 19.73 22.83 -6.77
CA THR A 176 18.94 22.93 -5.53
C THR A 176 17.63 22.14 -5.64
N GLY A 177 16.98 21.88 -4.50
CA GLY A 177 15.68 21.20 -4.47
C GLY A 177 14.64 21.84 -5.39
N ALA A 178 14.52 23.17 -5.37
CA ALA A 178 13.63 23.91 -6.25
C ALA A 178 13.96 23.72 -7.74
N GLN A 179 15.24 23.73 -8.13
CA GLN A 179 15.65 23.51 -9.53
C GLN A 179 15.39 22.07 -10.00
N VAL A 180 15.52 21.09 -9.12
CA VAL A 180 15.19 19.68 -9.42
C VAL A 180 13.68 19.49 -9.52
N HIS A 181 12.92 20.15 -8.65
CA HIS A 181 11.46 20.15 -8.66
C HIS A 181 10.87 20.60 -10.02
N ASP A 182 11.45 21.61 -10.64
CA ASP A 182 10.99 22.14 -11.94
C ASP A 182 11.15 21.12 -13.08
N ARG A 183 11.84 20.02 -12.86
CA ARG A 183 12.12 19.00 -13.87
C ARG A 183 11.22 17.77 -13.79
N ARG A 184 10.95 17.21 -12.57
CA ARG A 184 10.04 16.07 -12.31
C ARG A 184 10.05 15.65 -10.83
N PRO A 185 8.92 15.24 -10.24
CA PRO A 185 7.53 15.56 -10.59
C PRO A 185 7.20 17.02 -10.26
N ARG A 186 6.12 17.56 -10.80
CA ARG A 186 5.64 18.88 -10.42
C ARG A 186 4.78 18.79 -9.17
N LEU A 187 5.28 19.34 -8.07
CA LEU A 187 4.52 19.45 -6.83
C LEU A 187 3.66 20.72 -6.87
N GLN A 188 2.45 20.63 -6.36
CA GLN A 188 1.53 21.76 -6.26
C GLN A 188 0.90 21.82 -4.88
N PRO A 189 0.44 23.00 -4.42
CA PRO A 189 -0.37 23.10 -3.22
C PRO A 189 -1.64 22.24 -3.33
N ARG A 190 -2.09 21.74 -2.20
CA ARG A 190 -3.41 21.08 -2.11
C ARG A 190 -4.48 22.16 -2.32
N ILE A 191 -5.42 21.89 -3.21
CA ILE A 191 -6.59 22.74 -3.46
C ILE A 191 -7.58 22.58 -2.30
#